data_6a396efabd5e3c80c04cdfc0981fa68e
#
_entry.id   6a396efabd5e3c80c04cdfc0981fa68e
#
_cell.length_a   1.000
_cell.length_b   1.000
_cell.length_c   1.000
_cell.angle_alpha   90.00
_cell.angle_beta   90.00
_cell.angle_gamma   90.00
#
_symmetry.space_group_name_H-M   'P 1'
#
loop_
_entity.id
_entity.type
_entity.pdbx_description
1 polymer ?
#
loop_
_entity_poly.entity_id
_entity_poly.type
_entity_poly.pdbx_seq_one_letter_code
_entity_poly.pdbx_strand_id
1 'polypeptide(L)'
;MSTRTGVLLLVSGPSGSGKTTLCRRLARDGEAHYSVSCTTRPARDGEVDARDYYFLSREEFESESAAGHFIEHAEVHENLYGTLKSEVLEFLQRGEDVVMDIDVQGAAQVRSCDDPIISASLVDLFVMPPSEEDLRNRLANRATDSEEVISLRLRNALEEMSHAGAYTYRLVSGSREDDYTRCRSLLVAERLRVSRLT
;
A
#
# COMPACT_ATOMS: atom_id res chain seq x y z
N MET A 1 17.74 -18.24 -12.37
CA MET A 1 17.86 -16.92 -11.71
C MET A 1 16.93 -15.99 -12.45
N SER A 2 16.19 -15.14 -11.77
CA SER A 2 15.29 -14.19 -12.44
C SER A 2 16.13 -13.21 -13.25
N THR A 3 15.79 -13.04 -14.50
CA THR A 3 16.44 -12.08 -15.43
C THR A 3 15.61 -10.80 -15.52
N ARG A 4 14.91 -10.43 -14.46
CA ARG A 4 14.08 -9.23 -14.42
C ARG A 4 14.23 -8.47 -13.10
N THR A 5 13.93 -7.19 -13.11
CA THR A 5 13.67 -6.41 -11.91
C THR A 5 12.26 -6.73 -11.38
N GLY A 6 12.08 -6.80 -10.06
CA GLY A 6 10.78 -7.02 -9.44
C GLY A 6 9.77 -5.91 -9.74
N VAL A 7 8.49 -6.19 -9.53
CA VAL A 7 7.40 -5.20 -9.60
C VAL A 7 7.16 -4.63 -8.20
N LEU A 8 7.14 -3.31 -8.06
CA LEU A 8 6.65 -2.62 -6.88
C LEU A 8 5.20 -2.22 -7.12
N LEU A 9 4.26 -3.00 -6.58
CA LEU A 9 2.83 -2.72 -6.72
C LEU A 9 2.33 -1.87 -5.55
N LEU A 10 2.06 -0.60 -5.80
CA LEU A 10 1.35 0.27 -4.86
C LEU A 10 -0.16 0.03 -4.99
N VAL A 11 -0.80 -0.30 -3.89
CA VAL A 11 -2.25 -0.46 -3.84
C VAL A 11 -2.83 0.62 -2.94
N SER A 12 -3.55 1.55 -3.54
CA SER A 12 -4.21 2.65 -2.81
C SER A 12 -5.72 2.63 -3.01
N GLY A 13 -6.41 3.48 -2.29
CA GLY A 13 -7.86 3.63 -2.36
C GLY A 13 -8.44 3.94 -0.98
N PRO A 14 -9.73 4.25 -0.85
CA PRO A 14 -10.32 4.68 0.40
C PRO A 14 -10.33 3.59 1.48
N SER A 15 -10.42 4.03 2.73
CA SER A 15 -10.65 3.11 3.84
C SER A 15 -11.90 2.27 3.57
N GLY A 16 -11.81 0.95 3.79
CA GLY A 16 -12.92 0.02 3.51
C GLY A 16 -13.00 -0.50 2.06
N SER A 17 -12.14 -0.06 1.14
CA SER A 17 -12.11 -0.58 -0.24
C SER A 17 -11.60 -2.02 -0.37
N GLY A 18 -10.94 -2.57 0.66
CA GLY A 18 -10.45 -3.96 0.66
C GLY A 18 -8.97 -4.14 0.34
N LYS A 19 -8.19 -3.06 0.21
CA LYS A 19 -6.74 -3.06 -0.11
C LYS A 19 -5.93 -4.05 0.72
N THR A 20 -5.97 -3.89 2.03
CA THR A 20 -5.17 -4.70 2.97
C THR A 20 -5.45 -6.20 2.82
N THR A 21 -6.73 -6.56 2.63
CA THR A 21 -7.13 -7.96 2.40
C THR A 21 -6.53 -8.49 1.09
N LEU A 22 -6.56 -7.68 0.04
CA LEU A 22 -6.00 -8.01 -1.28
C LEU A 22 -4.47 -8.17 -1.21
N CYS A 23 -3.76 -7.19 -0.64
CA CYS A 23 -2.31 -7.21 -0.50
C CYS A 23 -1.82 -8.39 0.34
N ARG A 24 -2.45 -8.63 1.49
CA ARG A 24 -2.10 -9.78 2.36
C ARG A 24 -2.38 -11.12 1.67
N ARG A 25 -3.40 -11.20 0.81
CA ARG A 25 -3.66 -12.41 0.03
C ARG A 25 -2.60 -12.66 -1.02
N LEU A 26 -2.15 -11.64 -1.75
CA LEU A 26 -1.04 -11.76 -2.70
C LEU A 26 0.23 -12.28 -2.01
N ALA A 27 0.54 -11.76 -0.82
CA ALA A 27 1.70 -12.20 -0.06
C ALA A 27 1.56 -13.65 0.45
N ARG A 28 0.40 -13.99 1.02
CA ARG A 28 0.13 -15.35 1.52
C ARG A 28 0.23 -16.40 0.42
N ASP A 29 -0.22 -16.06 -0.78
CA ASP A 29 -0.24 -16.98 -1.93
C ASP A 29 1.12 -16.96 -2.69
N GLY A 30 2.15 -16.24 -2.15
CA GLY A 30 3.51 -16.21 -2.68
C GLY A 30 3.68 -15.39 -3.97
N GLU A 31 2.72 -14.53 -4.28
CA GLU A 31 2.77 -13.69 -5.50
C GLU A 31 3.65 -12.44 -5.32
N ALA A 32 3.76 -11.91 -4.10
CA ALA A 32 4.59 -10.74 -3.80
C ALA A 32 4.97 -10.70 -2.31
N HIS A 33 6.10 -10.07 -1.97
CA HIS A 33 6.40 -9.71 -0.60
C HIS A 33 5.49 -8.56 -0.13
N TYR A 34 4.91 -8.66 1.08
CA TYR A 34 4.14 -7.58 1.68
C TYR A 34 5.10 -6.65 2.43
N SER A 35 5.26 -5.42 2.00
CA SER A 35 6.15 -4.48 2.69
C SER A 35 5.59 -4.10 4.06
N VAL A 36 6.44 -4.22 5.09
CA VAL A 36 6.10 -3.88 6.46
C VAL A 36 6.52 -2.43 6.73
N SER A 37 5.58 -1.60 7.15
CA SER A 37 5.86 -0.20 7.48
C SER A 37 6.38 -0.05 8.91
N CYS A 38 7.12 1.02 9.16
CA CYS A 38 7.50 1.47 10.50
C CYS A 38 6.41 2.35 11.12
N THR A 39 6.30 2.35 12.45
CA THR A 39 5.45 3.31 13.16
C THR A 39 6.00 3.61 14.56
N THR A 40 5.74 4.84 15.02
CA THR A 40 6.03 5.25 16.42
C THR A 40 4.87 4.99 17.36
N ARG A 41 3.72 4.54 16.85
CA ARG A 41 2.58 4.13 17.66
C ARG A 41 2.91 2.85 18.43
N PRO A 42 2.58 2.76 19.73
CA PRO A 42 2.70 1.50 20.46
C PRO A 42 1.92 0.35 19.81
N ALA A 43 2.47 -0.86 19.88
CA ALA A 43 1.77 -2.05 19.40
C ALA A 43 0.43 -2.23 20.11
N ARG A 44 -0.59 -2.63 19.36
CA ARG A 44 -1.89 -3.05 19.94
C ARG A 44 -1.85 -4.52 20.34
N ASP A 45 -2.84 -4.93 21.12
CA ASP A 45 -2.96 -6.34 21.49
C ASP A 45 -3.03 -7.24 20.24
N GLY A 46 -2.12 -8.21 20.18
CA GLY A 46 -2.01 -9.17 19.08
C GLY A 46 -1.17 -8.71 17.89
N GLU A 47 -0.71 -7.46 17.84
CA GLU A 47 0.27 -7.02 16.83
C GLU A 47 1.68 -7.53 17.20
N VAL A 48 2.42 -7.93 16.18
CA VAL A 48 3.77 -8.49 16.33
C VAL A 48 4.76 -7.64 15.54
N ASP A 49 5.86 -7.28 16.20
CA ASP A 49 6.95 -6.55 15.59
C ASP A 49 7.52 -7.28 14.36
N ALA A 50 7.95 -6.53 13.37
CA ALA A 50 8.44 -6.99 12.07
C ALA A 50 7.44 -7.82 11.22
N ARG A 51 6.20 -7.99 11.69
CA ARG A 51 5.11 -8.66 10.95
C ARG A 51 3.98 -7.71 10.61
N ASP A 52 3.52 -6.96 11.59
CA ASP A 52 2.42 -6.01 11.42
C ASP A 52 2.95 -4.60 11.19
N TYR A 53 3.96 -4.23 11.95
CA TYR A 53 4.79 -3.02 11.83
C TYR A 53 6.18 -3.27 12.40
N TYR A 54 7.17 -2.45 12.00
CA TYR A 54 8.37 -2.21 12.77
C TYR A 54 8.05 -1.11 13.77
N PHE A 55 7.97 -1.43 15.05
CA PHE A 55 7.63 -0.47 16.11
C PHE A 55 8.90 0.25 16.56
N LEU A 56 9.05 1.50 16.18
CA LEU A 56 10.20 2.35 16.48
C LEU A 56 9.86 3.38 17.54
N SER A 57 10.86 3.81 18.32
CA SER A 57 10.75 5.07 19.07
C SER A 57 10.68 6.25 18.12
N ARG A 58 10.20 7.40 18.60
CA ARG A 58 10.19 8.63 17.80
C ARG A 58 11.62 9.03 17.38
N GLU A 59 12.60 8.89 18.28
CA GLU A 59 14.01 9.21 18.03
C GLU A 59 14.60 8.33 16.91
N GLU A 60 14.35 7.03 16.95
CA GLU A 60 14.78 6.10 15.90
C GLU A 60 14.14 6.46 14.55
N PHE A 61 12.82 6.70 14.53
CA PHE A 61 12.13 7.09 13.30
C PHE A 61 12.66 8.38 12.70
N GLU A 62 12.86 9.43 13.52
CA GLU A 62 13.41 10.72 13.10
C GLU A 62 14.85 10.59 12.59
N SER A 63 15.66 9.71 13.19
CA SER A 63 17.00 9.40 12.72
C SER A 63 16.98 8.76 11.33
N GLU A 64 16.12 7.74 11.11
CA GLU A 64 15.94 7.09 9.81
C GLU A 64 15.43 8.09 8.74
N SER A 65 14.51 8.97 9.14
CA SER A 65 13.99 10.03 8.27
C SER A 65 15.07 11.03 7.86
N ALA A 66 15.87 11.50 8.83
CA ALA A 66 16.97 12.43 8.57
C ALA A 66 18.07 11.83 7.68
N ALA A 67 18.27 10.50 7.77
CA ALA A 67 19.17 9.75 6.90
C ALA A 67 18.61 9.51 5.49
N GLY A 68 17.34 9.86 5.21
CA GLY A 68 16.69 9.66 3.92
C GLY A 68 16.39 8.19 3.59
N HIS A 69 16.26 7.33 4.61
CA HIS A 69 16.05 5.90 4.45
C HIS A 69 14.61 5.53 4.11
N PHE A 70 13.63 6.41 4.37
CA PHE A 70 12.24 6.14 4.00
C PHE A 70 11.99 6.37 2.50
N ILE A 71 11.18 5.49 1.90
CA ILE A 71 10.60 5.69 0.56
C ILE A 71 9.41 6.64 0.63
N GLU A 72 8.67 6.59 1.73
CA GLU A 72 7.59 7.50 2.10
C GLU A 72 7.44 7.55 3.61
N HIS A 73 6.98 8.65 4.14
CA HIS A 73 6.58 8.77 5.54
C HIS A 73 5.58 9.90 5.74
N ALA A 74 4.75 9.77 6.79
CA ALA A 74 3.75 10.77 7.16
C ALA A 74 3.48 10.75 8.67
N GLU A 75 2.98 11.87 9.19
CA GLU A 75 2.41 11.93 10.54
C GLU A 75 0.90 11.76 10.48
N VAL A 76 0.37 10.80 11.24
CA VAL A 76 -1.06 10.51 11.33
C VAL A 76 -1.44 10.37 12.79
N HIS A 77 -2.32 11.26 13.29
CA HIS A 77 -2.76 11.27 14.69
C HIS A 77 -1.58 11.24 15.68
N GLU A 78 -0.64 12.17 15.54
CA GLU A 78 0.55 12.33 16.39
C GLU A 78 1.56 11.18 16.35
N ASN A 79 1.33 10.15 15.52
CA ASN A 79 2.27 9.07 15.30
C ASN A 79 2.87 9.15 13.89
N LEU A 80 4.12 8.75 13.79
CA LEU A 80 4.82 8.67 12.51
C LEU A 80 4.61 7.28 11.90
N TYR A 81 4.46 7.25 10.59
CA TYR A 81 4.38 6.04 9.78
C TYR A 81 5.28 6.21 8.56
N GLY A 82 5.90 5.14 8.09
CA GLY A 82 6.71 5.20 6.89
C GLY A 82 7.25 3.83 6.50
N THR A 83 7.67 3.69 5.26
CA THR A 83 8.24 2.44 4.75
C THR A 83 9.70 2.67 4.38
N LEU A 84 10.59 1.82 4.88
CA LEU A 84 12.02 1.90 4.57
C LEU A 84 12.30 1.47 3.13
N LYS A 85 13.23 2.14 2.46
CA LYS A 85 13.70 1.75 1.13
C LYS A 85 14.29 0.34 1.11
N SER A 86 14.98 -0.06 2.19
CA SER A 86 15.56 -1.40 2.34
C SER A 86 14.50 -2.50 2.29
N GLU A 87 13.31 -2.26 2.85
CA GLU A 87 12.17 -3.19 2.84
C GLU A 87 11.69 -3.53 1.43
N VAL A 88 11.98 -2.69 0.45
CA VAL A 88 11.54 -2.83 -0.94
C VAL A 88 12.69 -3.23 -1.86
N LEU A 89 13.82 -2.51 -1.76
CA LEU A 89 14.93 -2.62 -2.72
C LEU A 89 15.55 -4.01 -2.76
N GLU A 90 15.71 -4.66 -1.61
CA GLU A 90 16.31 -5.97 -1.52
C GLU A 90 15.53 -7.03 -2.35
N PHE A 91 14.20 -6.98 -2.28
CA PHE A 91 13.33 -7.89 -3.03
C PHE A 91 13.32 -7.55 -4.52
N LEU A 92 13.19 -6.28 -4.88
CA LEU A 92 13.15 -5.83 -6.27
C LEU A 92 14.43 -6.19 -7.03
N GLN A 93 15.59 -6.05 -6.40
CA GLN A 93 16.90 -6.41 -6.98
C GLN A 93 17.03 -7.92 -7.23
N ARG A 94 16.40 -8.75 -6.40
CA ARG A 94 16.35 -10.21 -6.60
C ARG A 94 15.31 -10.63 -7.66
N GLY A 95 14.58 -9.68 -8.24
CA GLY A 95 13.49 -9.96 -9.18
C GLY A 95 12.21 -10.44 -8.51
N GLU A 96 12.08 -10.27 -7.19
CA GLU A 96 10.88 -10.56 -6.41
C GLU A 96 9.96 -9.35 -6.40
N ASP A 97 8.66 -9.59 -6.48
CA ASP A 97 7.68 -8.52 -6.48
C ASP A 97 7.33 -8.10 -5.04
N VAL A 98 7.05 -6.82 -4.86
CA VAL A 98 6.65 -6.23 -3.58
C VAL A 98 5.28 -5.58 -3.72
N VAL A 99 4.42 -5.75 -2.73
CA VAL A 99 3.14 -5.05 -2.63
C VAL A 99 3.12 -4.13 -1.42
N MET A 100 2.74 -2.87 -1.63
CA MET A 100 2.56 -1.86 -0.59
C MET A 100 1.08 -1.47 -0.50
N ASP A 101 0.49 -1.60 0.70
CA ASP A 101 -0.82 -1.03 1.05
C ASP A 101 -0.61 0.38 1.61
N ILE A 102 -0.90 1.39 0.82
CA ILE A 102 -0.48 2.77 1.08
C ILE A 102 -1.62 3.75 0.78
N ASP A 103 -1.66 4.88 1.46
CA ASP A 103 -2.60 5.94 1.16
C ASP A 103 -2.16 6.78 -0.07
N VAL A 104 -3.00 7.72 -0.47
CA VAL A 104 -2.75 8.54 -1.68
C VAL A 104 -1.56 9.48 -1.52
N GLN A 105 -1.26 9.93 -0.28
CA GLN A 105 -0.15 10.83 0.01
C GLN A 105 1.18 10.07 -0.05
N GLY A 106 1.24 8.91 0.61
CA GLY A 106 2.42 8.04 0.53
C GLY A 106 2.68 7.57 -0.90
N ALA A 107 1.64 7.21 -1.66
CA ALA A 107 1.79 6.84 -3.07
C ALA A 107 2.38 7.99 -3.91
N ALA A 108 2.01 9.25 -3.63
CA ALA A 108 2.60 10.41 -4.30
C ALA A 108 4.09 10.57 -3.96
N GLN A 109 4.50 10.31 -2.71
CA GLN A 109 5.91 10.33 -2.31
C GLN A 109 6.71 9.22 -3.02
N VAL A 110 6.18 7.99 -3.07
CA VAL A 110 6.86 6.88 -3.77
C VAL A 110 7.04 7.19 -5.26
N ARG A 111 6.04 7.80 -5.93
CA ARG A 111 6.17 8.24 -7.33
C ARG A 111 7.26 9.30 -7.53
N SER A 112 7.54 10.10 -6.53
CA SER A 112 8.53 11.16 -6.55
C SER A 112 9.91 10.69 -6.06
N CYS A 113 10.07 9.41 -5.76
CA CYS A 113 11.35 8.85 -5.30
C CYS A 113 12.35 8.82 -6.46
N ASP A 114 13.54 9.38 -6.23
CA ASP A 114 14.62 9.45 -7.24
C ASP A 114 15.41 8.15 -7.41
N ASP A 115 15.09 7.10 -6.63
CA ASP A 115 15.78 5.81 -6.76
C ASP A 115 15.40 5.14 -8.09
N PRO A 116 16.39 4.83 -8.96
CA PRO A 116 16.12 4.31 -10.30
C PRO A 116 15.48 2.91 -10.30
N ILE A 117 15.75 2.09 -9.29
CA ILE A 117 15.16 0.74 -9.18
C ILE A 117 13.70 0.86 -8.78
N ILE A 118 13.39 1.71 -7.80
CA ILE A 118 12.03 1.99 -7.38
C ILE A 118 11.21 2.54 -8.54
N SER A 119 11.72 3.57 -9.23
CA SER A 119 11.03 4.19 -10.38
C SER A 119 10.77 3.21 -11.52
N ALA A 120 11.75 2.35 -11.85
CA ALA A 120 11.62 1.34 -12.91
C ALA A 120 10.66 0.20 -12.53
N SER A 121 10.54 -0.10 -11.24
CA SER A 121 9.71 -1.19 -10.70
C SER A 121 8.26 -0.78 -10.48
N LEU A 122 7.99 0.51 -10.40
CA LEU A 122 6.72 1.06 -9.93
C LEU A 122 5.54 0.70 -10.84
N VAL A 123 4.47 0.23 -10.21
CA VAL A 123 3.13 0.03 -10.76
C VAL A 123 2.13 0.46 -9.70
N ASP A 124 1.18 1.31 -10.04
CA ASP A 124 0.21 1.79 -9.09
C ASP A 124 -1.23 1.43 -9.47
N LEU A 125 -1.96 0.94 -8.50
CA LEU A 125 -3.33 0.47 -8.59
C LEU A 125 -4.22 1.18 -7.58
N PHE A 126 -5.28 1.82 -8.06
CA PHE A 126 -6.33 2.37 -7.20
C PHE A 126 -7.50 1.41 -7.08
N VAL A 127 -7.82 0.98 -5.86
CA VAL A 127 -8.99 0.13 -5.56
C VAL A 127 -10.18 1.03 -5.22
N MET A 128 -11.11 1.11 -6.15
CA MET A 128 -12.32 1.92 -6.07
C MET A 128 -13.48 1.10 -5.50
N PRO A 129 -14.25 1.58 -4.53
CA PRO A 129 -15.51 0.93 -4.16
C PRO A 129 -16.51 0.98 -5.33
N PRO A 130 -17.43 0.02 -5.46
CA PRO A 130 -18.37 -0.03 -6.58
C PRO A 130 -19.37 1.15 -6.56
N SER A 131 -19.71 1.64 -5.36
CA SER A 131 -20.54 2.82 -5.18
C SER A 131 -20.23 3.52 -3.85
N GLU A 132 -20.68 4.76 -3.71
CA GLU A 132 -20.62 5.50 -2.44
C GLU A 132 -21.46 4.82 -1.36
N GLU A 133 -22.61 4.26 -1.72
CA GLU A 133 -23.48 3.51 -0.82
C GLU A 133 -22.81 2.26 -0.25
N ASP A 134 -22.16 1.47 -1.12
CA ASP A 134 -21.37 0.31 -0.68
C ASP A 134 -20.24 0.72 0.26
N LEU A 135 -19.56 1.83 -0.04
CA LEU A 135 -18.51 2.37 0.82
C LEU A 135 -19.05 2.75 2.19
N ARG A 136 -20.17 3.49 2.23
CA ARG A 136 -20.83 3.88 3.48
C ARG A 136 -21.22 2.65 4.31
N ASN A 137 -21.81 1.65 3.68
CA ASN A 137 -22.19 0.39 4.33
C ASN A 137 -20.97 -0.34 4.91
N ARG A 138 -19.85 -0.39 4.19
CA ARG A 138 -18.60 -1.03 4.68
C ARG A 138 -17.98 -0.24 5.83
N LEU A 139 -18.08 1.10 5.84
CA LEU A 139 -17.60 1.93 6.94
C LEU A 139 -18.48 1.78 8.19
N ALA A 140 -19.81 1.74 8.02
CA ALA A 140 -20.78 1.56 9.11
C ALA A 140 -20.69 0.19 9.79
N ASN A 141 -20.37 -0.87 9.04
CA ASN A 141 -20.28 -2.24 9.57
C ASN A 141 -19.10 -2.50 10.53
N ARG A 142 -18.25 -1.51 10.82
CA ARG A 142 -17.20 -1.61 11.85
C ARG A 142 -17.68 -1.39 13.29
N ALA A 143 -19.01 -1.43 13.51
CA ALA A 143 -19.78 -1.69 14.75
C ALA A 143 -19.56 -0.77 15.96
N THR A 144 -18.69 0.24 15.97
CA THR A 144 -18.40 1.08 17.15
C THR A 144 -18.43 2.59 16.89
N ASP A 145 -18.63 3.01 15.63
CA ASP A 145 -18.51 4.42 15.26
C ASP A 145 -19.85 5.16 15.32
N SER A 146 -19.83 6.40 15.82
CA SER A 146 -20.99 7.29 15.74
C SER A 146 -21.24 7.74 14.29
N GLU A 147 -22.46 8.18 14.00
CA GLU A 147 -22.85 8.70 12.66
C GLU A 147 -21.95 9.87 12.20
N GLU A 148 -21.45 10.69 13.14
CA GLU A 148 -20.53 11.78 12.87
C GLU A 148 -19.16 11.24 12.40
N VAL A 149 -18.66 10.18 13.04
CA VAL A 149 -17.40 9.52 12.66
C VAL A 149 -17.53 8.86 11.28
N ILE A 150 -18.66 8.19 11.01
CA ILE A 150 -18.95 7.60 9.70
C ILE A 150 -18.99 8.68 8.62
N SER A 151 -19.65 9.80 8.88
CA SER A 151 -19.74 10.93 7.95
C SER A 151 -18.39 11.57 7.68
N LEU A 152 -17.52 11.69 8.68
CA LEU A 152 -16.16 12.18 8.50
C LEU A 152 -15.33 11.22 7.64
N ARG A 153 -15.39 9.92 7.94
CA ARG A 153 -14.69 8.89 7.16
C ARG A 153 -15.16 8.85 5.71
N LEU A 154 -16.46 9.03 5.47
CA LEU A 154 -16.99 9.07 4.10
C LEU A 154 -16.45 10.28 3.33
N ARG A 155 -16.42 11.48 3.96
CA ARG A 155 -15.82 12.66 3.32
C ARG A 155 -14.35 12.44 2.96
N ASN A 156 -13.55 11.91 3.89
CA ASN A 156 -12.14 11.60 3.65
C ASN A 156 -12.00 10.58 2.50
N ALA A 157 -12.85 9.56 2.49
CA ALA A 157 -12.83 8.55 1.44
C ALA A 157 -13.20 9.11 0.06
N LEU A 158 -14.15 10.04 -0.03
CA LEU A 158 -14.49 10.74 -1.29
C LEU A 158 -13.33 11.63 -1.76
N GLU A 159 -12.62 12.28 -0.84
CA GLU A 159 -11.41 13.03 -1.17
C GLU A 159 -10.32 12.09 -1.71
N GLU A 160 -10.04 10.97 -1.03
CA GLU A 160 -9.10 9.95 -1.54
C GLU A 160 -9.50 9.45 -2.94
N MET A 161 -10.80 9.22 -3.18
CA MET A 161 -11.30 8.77 -4.49
C MET A 161 -11.05 9.79 -5.60
N SER A 162 -11.00 11.09 -5.31
CA SER A 162 -10.69 12.13 -6.29
C SER A 162 -9.28 11.99 -6.90
N HIS A 163 -8.36 11.33 -6.18
CA HIS A 163 -6.99 11.05 -6.64
C HIS A 163 -6.88 9.85 -7.60
N ALA A 164 -7.96 9.09 -7.83
CA ALA A 164 -7.93 7.89 -8.67
C ALA A 164 -7.41 8.14 -10.09
N GLY A 165 -7.60 9.35 -10.63
CA GLY A 165 -7.11 9.75 -11.95
C GLY A 165 -5.58 9.86 -12.08
N ALA A 166 -4.86 9.89 -10.95
CA ALA A 166 -3.39 9.93 -10.92
C ALA A 166 -2.74 8.53 -10.97
N TYR A 167 -3.53 7.46 -10.98
CA TYR A 167 -3.05 6.08 -10.99
C TYR A 167 -3.07 5.48 -12.39
N THR A 168 -2.10 4.61 -12.66
CA THR A 168 -2.01 3.89 -13.93
C THR A 168 -3.15 2.88 -14.10
N TYR A 169 -3.54 2.22 -13.01
CA TYR A 169 -4.58 1.20 -13.02
C TYR A 169 -5.67 1.50 -11.99
N ARG A 170 -6.90 1.14 -12.35
CA ARG A 170 -8.06 1.23 -11.46
C ARG A 170 -8.81 -0.08 -11.44
N LEU A 171 -9.05 -0.61 -10.24
CA LEU A 171 -9.87 -1.79 -9.99
C LEU A 171 -11.14 -1.36 -9.25
N VAL A 172 -12.30 -1.54 -9.88
CA VAL A 172 -13.58 -1.41 -9.17
C VAL A 172 -13.82 -2.70 -8.39
N SER A 173 -13.84 -2.59 -7.06
CA SER A 173 -13.94 -3.71 -6.14
C SER A 173 -15.27 -4.45 -6.33
N GLY A 174 -15.18 -5.76 -6.46
CA GLY A 174 -16.30 -6.69 -6.55
C GLY A 174 -16.22 -7.77 -5.48
N SER A 175 -16.28 -9.03 -5.89
CA SER A 175 -16.00 -10.14 -4.99
C SER A 175 -14.50 -10.21 -4.67
N ARG A 176 -14.15 -10.73 -3.48
CA ARG A 176 -12.74 -10.90 -3.08
C ARG A 176 -11.95 -11.77 -4.05
N GLU A 177 -12.60 -12.72 -4.70
CA GLU A 177 -11.99 -13.63 -5.67
C GLU A 177 -11.72 -12.92 -7.00
N ASP A 178 -12.67 -12.13 -7.49
CA ASP A 178 -12.50 -11.35 -8.71
C ASP A 178 -11.42 -10.29 -8.55
N ASP A 179 -11.42 -9.56 -7.41
CA ASP A 179 -10.42 -8.53 -7.12
C ASP A 179 -9.01 -9.14 -7.09
N TYR A 180 -8.86 -10.28 -6.42
CA TYR A 180 -7.60 -11.01 -6.39
C TYR A 180 -7.16 -11.47 -7.80
N THR A 181 -8.06 -12.09 -8.55
CA THR A 181 -7.76 -12.59 -9.89
C THR A 181 -7.33 -11.47 -10.83
N ARG A 182 -7.99 -10.32 -10.79
CA ARG A 182 -7.64 -9.15 -11.61
C ARG A 182 -6.29 -8.55 -11.19
N CYS A 183 -6.06 -8.39 -9.89
CA CYS A 183 -4.81 -7.85 -9.38
C CYS A 183 -3.62 -8.78 -9.69
N ARG A 184 -3.79 -10.09 -9.52
CA ARG A 184 -2.80 -11.10 -9.89
C ARG A 184 -2.50 -11.07 -11.39
N SER A 185 -3.54 -10.93 -12.22
CA SER A 185 -3.38 -10.82 -13.68
C SER A 185 -2.57 -9.59 -14.08
N LEU A 186 -2.79 -8.46 -13.37
CA LEU A 186 -1.97 -7.25 -13.54
C LEU A 186 -0.50 -7.52 -13.22
N LEU A 187 -0.18 -8.15 -12.08
CA LEU A 187 1.19 -8.51 -11.73
C LEU A 187 1.82 -9.40 -12.79
N VAL A 188 1.11 -10.43 -13.27
CA VAL A 188 1.62 -11.33 -14.31
C VAL A 188 1.92 -10.56 -15.60
N ALA A 189 1.06 -9.63 -16.01
CA ALA A 189 1.30 -8.81 -17.19
C ALA A 189 2.52 -7.88 -17.01
N GLU A 190 2.63 -7.24 -15.85
CA GLU A 190 3.73 -6.32 -15.53
C GLU A 190 5.09 -7.03 -15.45
N ARG A 191 5.13 -8.31 -15.05
CA ARG A 191 6.34 -9.15 -15.08
C ARG A 191 6.88 -9.35 -16.51
N LEU A 192 6.04 -9.26 -17.52
CA LEU A 192 6.39 -9.48 -18.94
C LEU A 192 6.84 -8.20 -19.66
N ARG A 193 6.85 -7.05 -18.99
CA ARG A 193 7.33 -5.80 -19.62
C ARG A 193 8.78 -5.92 -20.02
N VAL A 194 9.09 -5.60 -21.29
CA VAL A 194 10.45 -5.64 -21.83
C VAL A 194 11.42 -4.76 -21.03
N SER A 195 10.95 -3.62 -20.52
CA SER A 195 11.75 -2.70 -19.69
C SER A 195 12.20 -3.30 -18.34
N ARG A 196 11.62 -4.42 -17.91
CA ARG A 196 11.99 -5.12 -16.67
C ARG A 196 12.91 -6.31 -16.92
N LEU A 197 13.03 -6.75 -18.17
CA LEU A 197 13.90 -7.88 -18.56
C LEU A 197 15.33 -7.38 -18.67
N THR A 198 16.25 -8.01 -17.98
CA THR A 198 17.71 -7.71 -17.96
C THR A 198 18.51 -8.77 -18.69
#